data_b5098d1caae85e2014f51e7150f0728a
#
_entry.id   b5098d1caae85e2014f51e7150f0728a
#
_cell.length_a   1.000
_cell.length_b   1.000
_cell.length_c   1.000
_cell.angle_alpha   90.00
_cell.angle_beta   90.00
_cell.angle_gamma   90.00
#
_symmetry.space_group_name_H-M   'P 1'
#
loop_
_entity.id
_entity.type
_entity.pdbx_description
1 polymer ?
#
loop_
_entity_poly.entity_id
_entity_poly.type
_entity_poly.pdbx_seq_one_letter_code
_entity_poly.pdbx_strand_id
1 'polypeptide(L)'
;NGDRPYMKEQKYRDALAFQPDIVTIKLGTNDTKDINWPAHGHEFEHDMRTMVAAFQALPSHPAIYLCYPVPPTKVQWTINDSTITQHIIPIINKIAKDMQVKVIDLHTPLLPYPECFPDCVHPNEEGALRIATEIYRSLTGKEPEAYAPKQPFPGKRSTWKGFDKYTFYFQGRQAIVVAPKEEGKVSDSSSANSYAKNRQWIWRPAFFGAFASVDSALLERGFHVVYYDLTHLYGSPRAVKLGNDFYKTMTKFYKLNKKVTLEGFSRGGYFALNWAATYPQKVACLYVDAPVCNIESWPSRKEPQLWNDFLTEWNLTEADMADFKGNPIDRTEPVTKAAIPVIAVCGTADKVVPYEENFAVWKERFEQSGGKVELILKEGCGHHPHSLENPTPIVDFIMKHTSAAER
;
A
#
# COMPACT_ATOMS: atom_id res chain seq x y z
N ASN A 1 -7.97 9.01 35.26
CA ASN A 1 -9.29 8.84 35.85
C ASN A 1 -10.34 8.12 35.00
N GLY A 2 -10.17 7.83 33.74
CA GLY A 2 -11.13 7.17 32.85
C GLY A 2 -11.93 5.98 33.41
N ASP A 3 -12.52 5.15 32.57
CA ASP A 3 -13.41 4.04 32.97
C ASP A 3 -12.67 2.93 33.75
N ARG A 4 -11.37 2.71 33.48
CA ARG A 4 -10.52 1.72 34.17
C ARG A 4 -9.07 2.18 34.30
N PRO A 5 -8.73 3.05 35.25
CA PRO A 5 -7.36 3.54 35.40
C PRO A 5 -6.40 2.44 35.86
N TYR A 6 -5.45 2.05 35.02
CA TYR A 6 -4.53 0.94 35.30
C TYR A 6 -3.75 1.12 36.61
N MET A 7 -3.35 2.33 36.97
CA MET A 7 -2.59 2.61 38.19
C MET A 7 -3.41 2.34 39.48
N LYS A 8 -4.73 2.22 39.38
CA LYS A 8 -5.62 1.82 40.53
C LYS A 8 -5.80 0.32 40.62
N GLU A 9 -5.40 -0.45 39.62
CA GLU A 9 -5.57 -1.90 39.58
C GLU A 9 -4.51 -2.64 40.43
N GLN A 10 -4.88 -3.82 40.97
CA GLN A 10 -3.94 -4.69 41.70
C GLN A 10 -2.74 -5.06 40.81
N LYS A 11 -2.98 -5.31 39.53
CA LYS A 11 -1.94 -5.70 38.56
C LYS A 11 -0.84 -4.66 38.38
N TYR A 12 -1.12 -3.38 38.59
CA TYR A 12 -0.08 -2.35 38.59
C TYR A 12 0.83 -2.49 39.81
N ARG A 13 0.24 -2.73 41.00
CA ARG A 13 1.00 -2.99 42.23
C ARG A 13 1.83 -4.28 42.13
N ASP A 14 1.29 -5.31 41.50
CA ASP A 14 1.99 -6.57 41.27
C ASP A 14 3.17 -6.36 40.32
N ALA A 15 3.01 -5.54 39.26
CA ALA A 15 4.08 -5.21 38.31
C ALA A 15 5.24 -4.43 38.97
N LEU A 16 4.94 -3.51 39.89
CA LEU A 16 5.98 -2.82 40.68
C LEU A 16 6.68 -3.77 41.63
N ALA A 17 5.93 -4.64 42.33
CA ALA A 17 6.47 -5.62 43.28
C ALA A 17 7.34 -6.69 42.61
N PHE A 18 7.14 -6.94 41.33
CA PHE A 18 7.92 -7.92 40.54
C PHE A 18 9.40 -7.54 40.39
N GLN A 19 9.75 -6.26 40.53
CA GLN A 19 11.11 -5.74 40.37
C GLN A 19 11.74 -6.14 39.02
N PRO A 20 11.13 -5.77 37.90
CA PRO A 20 11.56 -6.21 36.59
C PRO A 20 12.90 -5.60 36.17
N ASP A 21 13.64 -6.28 35.29
CA ASP A 21 14.81 -5.72 34.59
C ASP A 21 14.41 -4.91 33.34
N ILE A 22 13.28 -5.26 32.73
CA ILE A 22 12.74 -4.59 31.53
C ILE A 22 11.24 -4.36 31.73
N VAL A 23 10.79 -3.16 31.40
CA VAL A 23 9.37 -2.78 31.38
C VAL A 23 8.95 -2.29 30.00
N THR A 24 7.92 -2.89 29.43
CA THR A 24 7.25 -2.37 28.22
C THR A 24 5.87 -1.85 28.60
N ILE A 25 5.58 -0.57 28.35
CA ILE A 25 4.30 0.07 28.66
C ILE A 25 3.54 0.28 27.34
N LYS A 26 2.47 -0.50 27.12
CA LYS A 26 1.61 -0.45 25.93
C LYS A 26 0.19 -0.06 26.32
N LEU A 27 0.01 1.20 26.68
CA LEU A 27 -1.27 1.81 27.07
C LEU A 27 -1.63 2.93 26.07
N GLY A 28 -2.88 3.39 26.10
CA GLY A 28 -3.37 4.48 25.25
C GLY A 28 -4.52 4.08 24.31
N THR A 29 -4.68 2.79 23.97
CA THR A 29 -5.75 2.33 23.08
C THR A 29 -7.15 2.64 23.65
N ASN A 30 -7.40 2.28 24.89
CA ASN A 30 -8.69 2.53 25.56
C ASN A 30 -8.89 4.01 25.93
N ASP A 31 -7.82 4.76 26.03
CA ASP A 31 -7.87 6.20 26.30
C ASP A 31 -8.54 6.96 25.16
N THR A 32 -8.51 6.44 23.93
CA THR A 32 -9.15 7.07 22.77
C THR A 32 -10.67 7.04 22.76
N LYS A 33 -11.32 6.26 23.66
CA LYS A 33 -12.77 6.17 23.73
C LYS A 33 -13.43 7.52 24.01
N ASP A 34 -14.62 7.73 23.45
CA ASP A 34 -15.40 8.95 23.64
C ASP A 34 -15.74 9.24 25.10
N ILE A 35 -15.82 8.22 25.96
CA ILE A 35 -16.00 8.38 27.40
C ILE A 35 -14.72 8.77 28.14
N ASN A 36 -13.55 8.60 27.52
CA ASN A 36 -12.26 8.84 28.15
C ASN A 36 -11.58 10.10 27.59
N TRP A 37 -11.30 10.13 26.28
CA TRP A 37 -10.44 11.15 25.69
C TRP A 37 -10.97 12.59 25.88
N PRO A 38 -12.24 12.91 25.58
CA PRO A 38 -12.75 14.27 25.74
C PRO A 38 -12.70 14.78 27.17
N ALA A 39 -12.90 13.90 28.15
CA ALA A 39 -12.93 14.25 29.56
C ALA A 39 -11.54 14.19 30.25
N HIS A 40 -10.70 13.23 29.85
CA HIS A 40 -9.49 12.85 30.58
C HIS A 40 -8.22 12.86 29.74
N GLY A 41 -8.28 13.18 28.44
CA GLY A 41 -7.10 13.22 27.57
C GLY A 41 -6.00 14.17 28.05
N HIS A 42 -6.38 15.25 28.72
CA HIS A 42 -5.44 16.20 29.33
C HIS A 42 -4.64 15.60 30.51
N GLU A 43 -5.11 14.52 31.14
CA GLU A 43 -4.43 13.81 32.21
C GLU A 43 -3.42 12.78 31.70
N PHE A 44 -3.54 12.34 30.44
CA PHE A 44 -2.78 11.21 29.88
C PHE A 44 -1.26 11.38 29.99
N GLU A 45 -0.73 12.57 29.66
CA GLU A 45 0.71 12.86 29.79
C GLU A 45 1.17 12.75 31.23
N HIS A 46 0.42 13.35 32.18
CA HIS A 46 0.75 13.35 33.61
C HIS A 46 0.75 11.93 34.17
N ASP A 47 -0.28 11.14 33.88
CA ASP A 47 -0.42 9.78 34.39
C ASP A 47 0.66 8.85 33.83
N MET A 48 0.98 8.97 32.54
CA MET A 48 2.06 8.20 31.93
C MET A 48 3.43 8.55 32.52
N ARG A 49 3.71 9.85 32.77
CA ARG A 49 4.95 10.28 33.44
C ARG A 49 5.04 9.73 34.85
N THR A 50 3.93 9.76 35.60
CA THR A 50 3.86 9.21 36.96
C THR A 50 4.17 7.71 36.95
N MET A 51 3.62 6.97 35.99
CA MET A 51 3.89 5.54 35.84
C MET A 51 5.35 5.26 35.51
N VAL A 52 5.93 5.99 34.56
CA VAL A 52 7.36 5.85 34.20
C VAL A 52 8.24 6.16 35.40
N ALA A 53 7.98 7.26 36.12
CA ALA A 53 8.74 7.63 37.30
C ALA A 53 8.68 6.56 38.40
N ALA A 54 7.49 5.94 38.60
CA ALA A 54 7.35 4.87 39.58
C ALA A 54 8.21 3.64 39.23
N PHE A 55 8.31 3.26 37.95
CA PHE A 55 9.21 2.19 37.54
C PHE A 55 10.70 2.60 37.59
N GLN A 56 11.03 3.86 37.24
CA GLN A 56 12.40 4.34 37.37
C GLN A 56 12.91 4.35 38.82
N ALA A 57 12.02 4.52 39.78
CA ALA A 57 12.34 4.54 41.21
C ALA A 57 12.53 3.15 41.82
N LEU A 58 12.29 2.07 41.08
CA LEU A 58 12.47 0.71 41.62
C LEU A 58 13.95 0.38 41.85
N PRO A 59 14.27 -0.39 42.92
CA PRO A 59 15.62 -0.87 43.19
C PRO A 59 16.25 -1.67 42.03
N SER A 60 15.43 -2.33 41.21
CA SER A 60 15.89 -3.08 40.00
C SER A 60 16.38 -2.18 38.86
N HIS A 61 16.09 -0.86 38.89
CA HIS A 61 16.45 0.09 37.84
C HIS A 61 16.14 -0.40 36.41
N PRO A 62 14.90 -0.73 36.10
CA PRO A 62 14.54 -1.40 34.84
C PRO A 62 14.80 -0.52 33.62
N ALA A 63 15.16 -1.16 32.50
CA ALA A 63 15.09 -0.51 31.20
C ALA A 63 13.62 -0.34 30.79
N ILE A 64 13.17 0.92 30.57
CA ILE A 64 11.77 1.24 30.28
C ILE A 64 11.59 1.56 28.80
N TYR A 65 10.56 0.97 28.22
CA TYR A 65 10.17 1.18 26.82
C TYR A 65 8.69 1.57 26.75
N LEU A 66 8.41 2.72 26.16
CA LEU A 66 7.04 3.12 25.83
C LEU A 66 6.68 2.56 24.46
N CYS A 67 5.56 1.87 24.35
CA CYS A 67 5.09 1.32 23.10
C CYS A 67 3.98 2.20 22.51
N TYR A 68 4.04 2.46 21.20
CA TYR A 68 2.87 3.01 20.53
C TYR A 68 1.73 1.99 20.61
N PRO A 69 0.46 2.44 20.81
CA PRO A 69 -0.68 1.56 20.64
C PRO A 69 -0.71 0.96 19.23
N VAL A 70 -1.14 -0.30 19.13
CA VAL A 70 -1.40 -0.92 17.82
C VAL A 70 -2.51 -0.20 17.08
N PRO A 71 -2.48 -0.16 15.72
CA PRO A 71 -3.49 0.56 14.96
C PRO A 71 -4.84 -0.17 15.00
N PRO A 72 -5.94 0.45 15.50
CA PRO A 72 -7.28 -0.06 15.27
C PRO A 72 -7.59 0.02 13.76
N THR A 73 -8.15 -1.05 13.21
CA THR A 73 -8.34 -1.14 11.75
C THR A 73 -9.53 -0.32 11.24
N LYS A 74 -10.45 -0.02 12.14
CA LYS A 74 -11.57 0.93 11.99
C LYS A 74 -12.05 1.35 13.38
N VAL A 75 -12.91 2.34 13.44
CA VAL A 75 -13.56 2.74 14.70
C VAL A 75 -14.40 1.57 15.23
N GLN A 76 -14.08 1.12 16.42
CA GLN A 76 -14.79 0.06 17.13
C GLN A 76 -14.83 0.41 18.63
N TRP A 77 -16.01 0.31 19.25
CA TRP A 77 -16.23 0.74 20.65
C TRP A 77 -15.73 2.16 20.93
N THR A 78 -15.86 3.06 19.95
CA THR A 78 -15.34 4.43 19.92
C THR A 78 -13.81 4.56 19.96
N ILE A 79 -13.07 3.45 19.99
CA ILE A 79 -11.61 3.44 19.82
C ILE A 79 -11.27 3.82 18.38
N ASN A 80 -10.35 4.76 18.19
CA ASN A 80 -10.05 5.29 16.89
C ASN A 80 -8.55 5.63 16.69
N ASP A 81 -8.08 5.46 15.48
CA ASP A 81 -6.68 5.68 15.11
C ASP A 81 -6.30 7.17 15.04
N SER A 82 -7.28 8.03 14.79
CA SER A 82 -7.07 9.49 14.71
C SER A 82 -6.53 10.04 16.04
N THR A 83 -7.14 9.66 17.14
CA THR A 83 -6.68 10.08 18.49
C THR A 83 -5.30 9.48 18.82
N ILE A 84 -5.04 8.22 18.42
CA ILE A 84 -3.72 7.60 18.61
C ILE A 84 -2.64 8.40 17.89
N THR A 85 -2.84 8.68 16.60
CA THR A 85 -1.82 9.31 15.75
C THR A 85 -1.65 10.79 16.00
N GLN A 86 -2.75 11.51 16.30
CA GLN A 86 -2.71 12.98 16.47
C GLN A 86 -2.34 13.40 17.89
N HIS A 87 -2.60 12.58 18.90
CA HIS A 87 -2.40 12.96 20.30
C HIS A 87 -1.50 11.99 21.07
N ILE A 88 -1.82 10.69 21.11
CA ILE A 88 -1.14 9.74 22.00
C ILE A 88 0.32 9.53 21.56
N ILE A 89 0.58 9.25 20.29
CA ILE A 89 1.95 9.06 19.77
C ILE A 89 2.83 10.29 20.01
N PRO A 90 2.39 11.53 19.70
CA PRO A 90 3.15 12.73 20.03
C PRO A 90 3.47 12.88 21.53
N ILE A 91 2.50 12.57 22.41
CA ILE A 91 2.73 12.63 23.87
C ILE A 91 3.75 11.57 24.30
N ILE A 92 3.64 10.33 23.82
CA ILE A 92 4.61 9.25 24.12
C ILE A 92 6.03 9.69 23.69
N ASN A 93 6.20 10.27 22.51
CA ASN A 93 7.49 10.78 22.04
C ASN A 93 8.07 11.87 22.95
N LYS A 94 7.22 12.80 23.39
CA LYS A 94 7.62 13.87 24.32
C LYS A 94 8.09 13.27 25.65
N ILE A 95 7.32 12.36 26.23
CA ILE A 95 7.66 11.68 27.51
C ILE A 95 8.97 10.92 27.35
N ALA A 96 9.10 10.13 26.29
CA ALA A 96 10.29 9.32 26.05
C ALA A 96 11.57 10.18 25.98
N LYS A 97 11.49 11.31 25.28
CA LYS A 97 12.60 12.27 25.20
C LYS A 97 12.91 12.89 26.57
N ASP A 98 11.89 13.42 27.27
CA ASP A 98 12.07 14.17 28.51
C ASP A 98 12.56 13.27 29.66
N MET A 99 12.06 12.02 29.73
CA MET A 99 12.38 11.05 30.78
C MET A 99 13.49 10.06 30.37
N GLN A 100 14.08 10.23 29.20
CA GLN A 100 15.20 9.41 28.68
C GLN A 100 14.87 7.92 28.63
N VAL A 101 13.65 7.56 28.25
CA VAL A 101 13.20 6.18 28.01
C VAL A 101 13.07 5.91 26.51
N LYS A 102 13.09 4.64 26.13
CA LYS A 102 13.05 4.24 24.71
C LYS A 102 11.60 4.11 24.21
N VAL A 103 11.43 4.15 22.90
CA VAL A 103 10.13 3.92 22.24
C VAL A 103 10.21 2.67 21.38
N ILE A 104 9.14 1.85 21.42
CA ILE A 104 8.90 0.75 20.49
C ILE A 104 7.70 1.10 19.62
N ASP A 105 7.91 1.21 18.31
CA ASP A 105 6.83 1.45 17.36
C ASP A 105 6.09 0.13 17.08
N LEU A 106 4.92 -0.05 17.71
CA LEU A 106 3.99 -1.15 17.43
C LEU A 106 2.83 -0.70 16.53
N HIS A 107 2.82 0.55 16.08
CA HIS A 107 1.77 1.10 15.23
C HIS A 107 2.09 0.91 13.75
N THR A 108 3.19 1.51 13.30
CA THR A 108 3.55 1.55 11.87
C THR A 108 3.79 0.16 11.25
N PRO A 109 4.50 -0.78 11.91
CA PRO A 109 4.72 -2.11 11.35
C PRO A 109 3.46 -2.97 11.23
N LEU A 110 2.41 -2.68 12.01
CA LEU A 110 1.17 -3.46 12.01
C LEU A 110 0.06 -2.87 11.11
N LEU A 111 0.20 -1.63 10.65
CA LEU A 111 -0.74 -1.01 9.70
C LEU A 111 -1.06 -1.87 8.46
N PRO A 112 -0.11 -2.62 7.88
CA PRO A 112 -0.40 -3.46 6.71
C PRO A 112 -1.21 -4.73 7.00
N TYR A 113 -1.51 -5.04 8.27
CA TYR A 113 -2.07 -6.33 8.69
C TYR A 113 -3.41 -6.20 9.44
N PRO A 114 -4.44 -5.57 8.86
CA PRO A 114 -5.74 -5.41 9.53
C PRO A 114 -6.42 -6.75 9.87
N GLU A 115 -6.12 -7.82 9.12
CA GLU A 115 -6.60 -9.18 9.37
C GLU A 115 -6.08 -9.77 10.68
N CYS A 116 -5.01 -9.22 11.22
CA CYS A 116 -4.49 -9.59 12.54
C CYS A 116 -5.37 -9.07 13.71
N PHE A 117 -6.36 -8.24 13.42
CA PHE A 117 -7.26 -7.62 14.39
C PHE A 117 -8.72 -7.93 14.03
N PRO A 118 -9.21 -9.15 14.30
CA PRO A 118 -10.53 -9.63 13.85
C PRO A 118 -11.71 -8.81 14.38
N ASP A 119 -11.58 -8.20 15.54
CA ASP A 119 -12.56 -7.28 16.12
C ASP A 119 -12.15 -5.80 15.95
N CYS A 120 -11.20 -5.54 15.08
CA CYS A 120 -10.62 -4.24 14.74
C CYS A 120 -9.70 -3.62 15.82
N VAL A 121 -9.54 -4.23 16.98
CA VAL A 121 -8.75 -3.70 18.13
C VAL A 121 -7.78 -4.72 18.71
N HIS A 122 -8.27 -5.96 18.97
CA HIS A 122 -7.46 -6.98 19.64
C HIS A 122 -6.76 -7.88 18.65
N PRO A 123 -5.44 -8.12 18.84
CA PRO A 123 -4.68 -8.99 17.95
C PRO A 123 -5.09 -10.46 18.11
N ASN A 124 -5.17 -11.19 17.00
CA ASN A 124 -5.19 -12.65 17.01
C ASN A 124 -3.77 -13.22 17.25
N GLU A 125 -3.59 -14.54 17.15
CA GLU A 125 -2.29 -15.20 17.35
C GLU A 125 -1.21 -14.63 16.44
N GLU A 126 -1.48 -14.41 15.17
CA GLU A 126 -0.55 -13.83 14.19
C GLU A 126 -0.21 -12.37 14.55
N GLY A 127 -1.21 -11.56 14.93
CA GLY A 127 -1.00 -10.19 15.39
C GLY A 127 -0.16 -10.12 16.67
N ALA A 128 -0.41 -11.02 17.62
CA ALA A 128 0.37 -11.12 18.84
C ALA A 128 1.83 -11.51 18.55
N LEU A 129 2.06 -12.43 17.60
CA LEU A 129 3.41 -12.83 17.18
C LEU A 129 4.16 -11.68 16.52
N ARG A 130 3.48 -10.88 15.67
CA ARG A 130 4.07 -9.68 15.05
C ARG A 130 4.45 -8.63 16.09
N ILE A 131 3.57 -8.37 17.06
CA ILE A 131 3.87 -7.50 18.23
C ILE A 131 5.12 -7.98 18.96
N ALA A 132 5.16 -9.27 19.29
CA ALA A 132 6.29 -9.87 19.99
C ALA A 132 7.60 -9.75 19.18
N THR A 133 7.52 -9.91 17.87
CA THR A 133 8.66 -9.75 16.95
C THR A 133 9.21 -8.32 16.97
N GLU A 134 8.35 -7.30 16.91
CA GLU A 134 8.80 -5.90 16.97
C GLU A 134 9.41 -5.56 18.33
N ILE A 135 8.83 -6.08 19.41
CA ILE A 135 9.40 -5.93 20.77
C ILE A 135 10.76 -6.61 20.83
N TYR A 136 10.88 -7.86 20.37
CA TYR A 136 12.15 -8.60 20.36
C TYR A 136 13.25 -7.87 19.58
N ARG A 137 12.93 -7.37 18.36
CA ARG A 137 13.85 -6.57 17.54
C ARG A 137 14.33 -5.33 18.29
N SER A 138 13.39 -4.63 18.93
CA SER A 138 13.68 -3.38 19.65
C SER A 138 14.54 -3.61 20.89
N LEU A 139 14.35 -4.73 21.57
CA LEU A 139 15.11 -5.07 22.77
C LEU A 139 16.49 -5.62 22.47
N THR A 140 16.63 -6.44 21.41
CA THR A 140 17.86 -7.22 21.16
C THR A 140 18.67 -6.75 19.96
N GLY A 141 18.07 -5.97 19.06
CA GLY A 141 18.66 -5.63 17.77
C GLY A 141 18.76 -6.82 16.79
N LYS A 142 18.16 -7.96 17.12
CA LYS A 142 18.24 -9.21 16.35
C LYS A 142 16.89 -9.58 15.75
N GLU A 143 16.91 -10.35 14.66
CA GLU A 143 15.72 -11.03 14.16
C GLU A 143 15.46 -12.29 15.00
N PRO A 144 14.17 -12.59 15.34
CA PRO A 144 13.87 -13.86 16.03
C PRO A 144 14.10 -15.05 15.09
N GLU A 145 14.79 -16.07 15.58
CA GLU A 145 15.19 -17.25 14.79
C GLU A 145 14.02 -18.09 14.25
N ALA A 146 12.83 -17.96 14.82
CA ALA A 146 11.69 -18.83 14.55
C ALA A 146 10.52 -18.16 13.78
N TYR A 147 10.65 -16.90 13.32
CA TYR A 147 9.56 -16.26 12.59
C TYR A 147 9.66 -16.51 11.09
N ALA A 148 9.17 -17.64 10.64
CA ALA A 148 8.69 -17.78 9.27
C ALA A 148 7.19 -17.46 9.29
N PRO A 149 6.72 -16.41 8.57
CA PRO A 149 5.28 -16.18 8.45
C PRO A 149 4.61 -17.45 7.93
N LYS A 150 3.48 -17.87 8.51
CA LYS A 150 2.72 -19.07 8.10
C LYS A 150 2.32 -19.01 6.62
N GLN A 151 2.36 -17.84 6.02
CA GLN A 151 2.10 -17.59 4.60
C GLN A 151 2.94 -16.41 4.08
N PRO A 152 3.28 -16.39 2.78
CA PRO A 152 4.21 -15.41 2.21
C PRO A 152 3.65 -13.99 2.11
N PHE A 153 2.32 -13.82 2.17
CA PHE A 153 1.62 -12.54 2.13
C PHE A 153 0.50 -12.50 3.17
N PRO A 154 0.07 -11.30 3.63
CA PRO A 154 -0.96 -11.16 4.64
C PRO A 154 -2.36 -11.48 4.14
N GLY A 155 -3.30 -11.58 5.08
CA GLY A 155 -4.72 -11.65 4.81
C GLY A 155 -5.26 -13.06 4.53
N LYS A 156 -6.48 -13.10 3.98
CA LYS A 156 -7.18 -14.34 3.70
C LYS A 156 -6.60 -15.04 2.47
N ARG A 157 -6.05 -16.24 2.67
CA ARG A 157 -5.62 -17.11 1.57
C ARG A 157 -6.84 -17.75 0.90
N SER A 158 -6.83 -17.79 -0.42
CA SER A 158 -7.80 -18.44 -1.30
C SER A 158 -7.11 -18.80 -2.61
N THR A 159 -7.84 -19.22 -3.62
CA THR A 159 -7.29 -19.50 -4.95
C THR A 159 -7.87 -18.54 -6.01
N TRP A 160 -7.08 -18.22 -7.02
CA TRP A 160 -7.51 -17.54 -8.22
C TRP A 160 -6.82 -18.17 -9.43
N LYS A 161 -7.60 -18.72 -10.35
CA LYS A 161 -7.10 -19.44 -11.55
C LYS A 161 -6.04 -20.51 -11.23
N GLY A 162 -6.19 -21.20 -10.08
CA GLY A 162 -5.25 -22.25 -9.65
C GLY A 162 -3.98 -21.78 -8.96
N PHE A 163 -3.86 -20.47 -8.69
CA PHE A 163 -2.76 -19.85 -7.94
C PHE A 163 -3.21 -19.40 -6.55
N ASP A 164 -2.29 -19.32 -5.61
CA ASP A 164 -2.55 -18.79 -4.28
C ASP A 164 -2.83 -17.29 -4.35
N LYS A 165 -3.99 -16.90 -3.84
CA LYS A 165 -4.43 -15.51 -3.73
C LYS A 165 -4.55 -15.11 -2.28
N TYR A 166 -3.96 -13.98 -1.91
CA TYR A 166 -4.01 -13.37 -0.60
C TYR A 166 -4.76 -12.05 -0.70
N THR A 167 -5.84 -11.91 0.08
CA THR A 167 -6.69 -10.71 0.09
C THR A 167 -6.61 -10.07 1.47
N PHE A 168 -6.25 -8.81 1.51
CA PHE A 168 -6.10 -8.02 2.75
C PHE A 168 -6.50 -6.56 2.53
N TYR A 169 -6.46 -5.77 3.59
CA TYR A 169 -6.66 -4.33 3.52
C TYR A 169 -5.35 -3.61 3.87
N PHE A 170 -5.02 -2.61 3.06
CA PHE A 170 -3.89 -1.73 3.31
C PHE A 170 -4.40 -0.30 3.38
N GLN A 171 -4.18 0.37 4.50
CA GLN A 171 -4.68 1.74 4.75
C GLN A 171 -6.18 1.90 4.37
N GLY A 172 -7.01 0.95 4.80
CA GLY A 172 -8.46 0.95 4.59
C GLY A 172 -8.94 0.55 3.19
N ARG A 173 -8.05 0.18 2.27
CA ARG A 173 -8.41 -0.20 0.89
C ARG A 173 -7.99 -1.63 0.58
N GLN A 174 -8.78 -2.30 -0.25
CA GLN A 174 -8.50 -3.70 -0.60
C GLN A 174 -7.19 -3.83 -1.37
N ALA A 175 -6.39 -4.80 -0.97
CA ALA A 175 -5.21 -5.24 -1.67
C ALA A 175 -5.26 -6.76 -1.90
N ILE A 176 -4.70 -7.19 -3.02
CA ILE A 176 -4.64 -8.60 -3.39
C ILE A 176 -3.24 -8.89 -3.93
N VAL A 177 -2.68 -10.01 -3.51
CA VAL A 177 -1.48 -10.59 -4.11
C VAL A 177 -1.83 -11.98 -4.60
N VAL A 178 -1.56 -12.27 -5.87
CA VAL A 178 -1.59 -13.62 -6.42
C VAL A 178 -0.13 -14.04 -6.63
N ALA A 179 0.26 -15.12 -5.96
CA ALA A 179 1.63 -15.62 -6.02
C ALA A 179 1.76 -16.69 -7.12
N PRO A 180 2.88 -16.72 -7.87
CA PRO A 180 3.17 -17.80 -8.79
C PRO A 180 3.36 -19.12 -8.02
N LYS A 181 3.31 -20.25 -8.72
CA LYS A 181 3.62 -21.57 -8.14
C LYS A 181 5.09 -21.58 -7.68
N GLU A 182 5.34 -22.24 -6.55
CA GLU A 182 6.70 -22.38 -6.01
C GLU A 182 7.65 -23.12 -6.97
N GLU A 183 8.94 -22.80 -6.85
CA GLU A 183 10.01 -23.51 -7.57
C GLU A 183 9.88 -25.04 -7.42
N GLY A 184 9.95 -25.77 -8.53
CA GLY A 184 9.79 -27.23 -8.56
C GLY A 184 8.37 -27.74 -8.82
N LYS A 185 7.36 -26.86 -8.81
CA LYS A 185 5.96 -27.19 -9.19
C LYS A 185 5.54 -26.57 -10.52
N VAL A 186 6.44 -25.82 -11.17
CA VAL A 186 6.22 -25.22 -12.50
C VAL A 186 6.74 -26.17 -13.54
N SER A 187 5.87 -26.61 -14.44
CA SER A 187 6.27 -27.40 -15.58
C SER A 187 7.20 -26.61 -16.52
N ASP A 188 8.40 -27.11 -16.63
CA ASP A 188 9.31 -26.95 -17.79
C ASP A 188 9.61 -25.59 -18.41
N SER A 189 10.07 -24.59 -17.65
CA SER A 189 10.92 -23.57 -18.28
C SER A 189 11.93 -22.97 -17.31
N SER A 190 13.21 -23.02 -17.67
CA SER A 190 14.32 -22.41 -16.92
C SER A 190 14.16 -20.90 -16.70
N SER A 191 13.36 -20.21 -17.54
CA SER A 191 13.03 -18.79 -17.41
C SER A 191 11.97 -18.49 -16.33
N ALA A 192 10.97 -19.34 -16.12
CA ALA A 192 9.92 -19.12 -15.11
C ALA A 192 10.50 -19.10 -13.69
N ASN A 193 11.48 -19.95 -13.42
CA ASN A 193 12.19 -19.98 -12.14
C ASN A 193 12.97 -18.69 -11.84
N SER A 194 13.53 -18.05 -12.87
CA SER A 194 14.24 -16.77 -12.71
C SER A 194 13.30 -15.65 -12.25
N TYR A 195 12.12 -15.52 -12.82
CA TYR A 195 11.17 -14.47 -12.45
C TYR A 195 10.58 -14.67 -11.05
N ALA A 196 10.25 -15.91 -10.67
CA ALA A 196 9.79 -16.23 -9.31
C ALA A 196 10.89 -15.95 -8.28
N LYS A 197 12.14 -16.36 -8.57
CA LYS A 197 13.32 -16.12 -7.73
C LYS A 197 13.60 -14.63 -7.54
N ASN A 198 13.51 -13.85 -8.62
CA ASN A 198 13.71 -12.40 -8.59
C ASN A 198 12.49 -11.63 -8.13
N ARG A 199 11.38 -12.34 -7.81
CA ARG A 199 10.14 -11.81 -7.28
C ARG A 199 9.57 -10.68 -8.14
N GLN A 200 9.59 -10.86 -9.46
CA GLN A 200 9.00 -9.95 -10.43
C GLN A 200 7.49 -9.83 -10.22
N TRP A 201 6.95 -8.66 -10.50
CA TRP A 201 5.53 -8.41 -10.27
C TRP A 201 4.94 -7.38 -11.23
N ILE A 202 3.65 -7.57 -11.49
CA ILE A 202 2.80 -6.63 -12.20
C ILE A 202 1.77 -6.05 -11.23
N TRP A 203 1.55 -4.76 -11.27
CA TRP A 203 0.66 -4.06 -10.34
C TRP A 203 -0.48 -3.38 -11.08
N ARG A 204 -1.71 -3.78 -10.70
CA ARG A 204 -2.98 -3.23 -11.15
C ARG A 204 -3.57 -2.30 -10.09
N PRO A 205 -3.84 -1.01 -10.38
CA PRO A 205 -4.49 -0.08 -9.46
C PRO A 205 -6.02 -0.15 -9.50
N ALA A 206 -6.60 -0.91 -10.46
CA ALA A 206 -8.04 -1.00 -10.70
C ALA A 206 -8.43 -2.34 -11.32
N PHE A 207 -9.71 -2.72 -11.19
CA PHE A 207 -10.37 -3.81 -11.92
C PHE A 207 -9.70 -5.19 -11.78
N PHE A 208 -9.42 -5.62 -10.55
CA PHE A 208 -8.83 -6.95 -10.33
C PHE A 208 -9.63 -8.05 -11.03
N GLY A 209 -8.92 -8.87 -11.81
CA GLY A 209 -9.46 -10.03 -12.50
C GLY A 209 -10.21 -9.73 -13.80
N ALA A 210 -10.45 -8.46 -14.15
CA ALA A 210 -11.05 -8.11 -15.44
C ALA A 210 -10.00 -8.27 -16.56
N PHE A 211 -10.39 -8.91 -17.67
CA PHE A 211 -9.54 -9.12 -18.85
C PHE A 211 -8.11 -9.64 -18.53
N ALA A 212 -8.03 -10.60 -17.63
CA ALA A 212 -6.81 -11.06 -16.97
C ALA A 212 -6.02 -12.09 -17.78
N SER A 213 -5.97 -11.98 -19.11
CA SER A 213 -5.18 -12.89 -19.96
C SER A 213 -3.68 -12.68 -19.75
N VAL A 214 -3.24 -11.43 -19.67
CA VAL A 214 -1.85 -11.05 -19.39
C VAL A 214 -1.44 -11.47 -17.99
N ASP A 215 -2.27 -11.17 -16.95
CA ASP A 215 -2.00 -11.59 -15.58
C ASP A 215 -1.79 -13.09 -15.46
N SER A 216 -2.70 -13.88 -16.07
CA SER A 216 -2.63 -15.34 -16.03
C SER A 216 -1.36 -15.85 -16.69
N ALA A 217 -1.02 -15.31 -17.86
CA ALA A 217 0.18 -15.71 -18.59
C ALA A 217 1.48 -15.33 -17.85
N LEU A 218 1.48 -14.21 -17.13
CA LEU A 218 2.63 -13.79 -16.30
C LEU A 218 2.77 -14.62 -15.04
N LEU A 219 1.65 -15.01 -14.38
CA LEU A 219 1.67 -15.94 -13.24
C LEU A 219 2.32 -17.28 -13.60
N GLU A 220 1.96 -17.85 -14.77
CA GLU A 220 2.58 -19.08 -15.28
C GLU A 220 4.10 -18.92 -15.54
N ARG A 221 4.57 -17.68 -15.73
CA ARG A 221 5.97 -17.33 -15.93
C ARG A 221 6.70 -16.86 -14.67
N GLY A 222 6.06 -16.99 -13.49
CA GLY A 222 6.69 -16.72 -12.21
C GLY A 222 6.53 -15.28 -11.70
N PHE A 223 5.71 -14.44 -12.35
CA PHE A 223 5.39 -13.12 -11.83
C PHE A 223 4.35 -13.21 -10.72
N HIS A 224 4.43 -12.27 -9.77
CA HIS A 224 3.33 -11.99 -8.86
C HIS A 224 2.37 -11.00 -9.53
N VAL A 225 1.06 -11.23 -9.39
CA VAL A 225 0.03 -10.25 -9.78
C VAL A 225 -0.46 -9.55 -8.53
N VAL A 226 -0.33 -8.24 -8.50
CA VAL A 226 -0.63 -7.42 -7.33
C VAL A 226 -1.70 -6.39 -7.68
N TYR A 227 -2.69 -6.25 -6.81
CA TYR A 227 -3.74 -5.26 -6.90
C TYR A 227 -3.80 -4.44 -5.63
N TYR A 228 -4.01 -3.15 -5.79
CA TYR A 228 -4.36 -2.26 -4.70
C TYR A 228 -5.42 -1.28 -5.20
N ASP A 229 -6.58 -1.24 -4.54
CA ASP A 229 -7.72 -0.46 -5.00
C ASP A 229 -7.49 1.05 -4.87
N LEU A 230 -7.14 1.67 -5.97
CA LEU A 230 -6.99 3.11 -6.13
C LEU A 230 -7.99 3.69 -7.15
N THR A 231 -9.01 2.91 -7.51
CA THR A 231 -9.92 3.16 -8.64
C THR A 231 -10.58 4.53 -8.60
N HIS A 232 -11.10 4.94 -7.43
CA HIS A 232 -11.84 6.20 -7.26
C HIS A 232 -11.00 7.36 -6.73
N LEU A 233 -9.68 7.28 -6.85
CA LEU A 233 -8.77 8.35 -6.42
C LEU A 233 -8.16 9.13 -7.59
N TYR A 234 -8.60 8.88 -8.80
CA TYR A 234 -8.26 9.65 -10.01
C TYR A 234 -6.79 10.06 -10.10
N GLY A 235 -5.85 9.16 -9.73
CA GLY A 235 -4.41 9.44 -9.76
C GLY A 235 -3.96 10.69 -9.00
N SER A 236 -4.73 11.15 -8.02
CA SER A 236 -4.48 12.33 -7.21
C SER A 236 -3.15 12.24 -6.46
N PRO A 237 -2.63 13.37 -5.93
CA PRO A 237 -1.46 13.34 -5.04
C PRO A 237 -1.62 12.38 -3.87
N ARG A 238 -2.85 12.25 -3.31
CA ARG A 238 -3.18 11.28 -2.28
C ARG A 238 -3.08 9.85 -2.80
N ALA A 239 -3.64 9.56 -3.98
CA ALA A 239 -3.53 8.24 -4.62
C ALA A 239 -2.08 7.86 -4.85
N VAL A 240 -1.29 8.78 -5.41
CA VAL A 240 0.14 8.59 -5.69
C VAL A 240 0.93 8.31 -4.40
N LYS A 241 0.62 9.00 -3.31
CA LYS A 241 1.23 8.76 -1.99
C LYS A 241 0.85 7.38 -1.44
N LEU A 242 -0.45 7.04 -1.42
CA LEU A 242 -0.94 5.73 -0.98
C LEU A 242 -0.29 4.59 -1.78
N GLY A 243 -0.24 4.74 -3.10
CA GLY A 243 0.43 3.78 -3.97
C GLY A 243 1.92 3.64 -3.67
N ASN A 244 2.61 4.74 -3.34
CA ASN A 244 4.02 4.68 -2.97
C ASN A 244 4.25 4.01 -1.60
N ASP A 245 3.37 4.21 -0.64
CA ASP A 245 3.46 3.55 0.65
C ASP A 245 3.19 2.04 0.51
N PHE A 246 2.21 1.66 -0.33
CA PHE A 246 1.97 0.28 -0.71
C PHE A 246 3.17 -0.36 -1.43
N TYR A 247 3.74 0.32 -2.44
CA TYR A 247 4.96 -0.12 -3.12
C TYR A 247 6.11 -0.37 -2.13
N LYS A 248 6.36 0.56 -1.18
CA LYS A 248 7.40 0.37 -0.16
C LYS A 248 7.15 -0.89 0.67
N THR A 249 5.90 -1.14 1.03
CA THR A 249 5.52 -2.35 1.77
C THR A 249 5.79 -3.60 0.96
N MET A 250 5.37 -3.65 -0.31
CA MET A 250 5.61 -4.79 -1.19
C MET A 250 7.10 -5.07 -1.40
N THR A 251 7.90 -4.03 -1.58
CA THR A 251 9.34 -4.20 -1.88
C THR A 251 10.19 -4.37 -0.62
N LYS A 252 9.88 -3.68 0.47
CA LYS A 252 10.67 -3.71 1.70
C LYS A 252 10.35 -4.93 2.57
N PHE A 253 9.07 -5.21 2.82
CA PHE A 253 8.64 -6.30 3.69
C PHE A 253 8.47 -7.61 2.93
N TYR A 254 7.74 -7.58 1.82
CA TYR A 254 7.46 -8.79 1.03
C TYR A 254 8.52 -9.08 -0.03
N LYS A 255 9.58 -8.26 -0.11
CA LYS A 255 10.76 -8.48 -0.96
C LYS A 255 10.43 -8.63 -2.46
N LEU A 256 9.32 -8.06 -2.94
CA LEU A 256 9.08 -7.98 -4.37
C LEU A 256 10.13 -7.09 -5.04
N ASN A 257 10.36 -7.29 -6.33
CA ASN A 257 11.39 -6.57 -7.06
C ASN A 257 11.20 -5.04 -6.96
N LYS A 258 12.30 -4.30 -6.88
CA LYS A 258 12.27 -2.82 -6.79
C LYS A 258 11.80 -2.15 -8.07
N LYS A 259 11.80 -2.86 -9.20
CA LYS A 259 11.24 -2.40 -10.47
C LYS A 259 9.91 -3.11 -10.71
N VAL A 260 8.82 -2.34 -10.78
CA VAL A 260 7.47 -2.87 -10.97
C VAL A 260 7.00 -2.67 -12.41
N THR A 261 6.30 -3.65 -12.97
CA THR A 261 5.50 -3.45 -14.17
C THR A 261 4.14 -2.87 -13.75
N LEU A 262 3.75 -1.73 -14.31
CA LEU A 262 2.43 -1.15 -14.06
C LEU A 262 1.46 -1.55 -15.17
N GLU A 263 0.26 -1.98 -14.77
CA GLU A 263 -0.84 -2.30 -15.67
C GLU A 263 -1.99 -1.32 -15.45
N GLY A 264 -2.32 -0.54 -16.46
CA GLY A 264 -3.32 0.52 -16.33
C GLY A 264 -4.46 0.42 -17.36
N PHE A 265 -5.60 -0.17 -16.97
CA PHE A 265 -6.81 -0.18 -17.79
C PHE A 265 -7.67 1.03 -17.49
N SER A 266 -8.17 1.72 -18.55
CA SER A 266 -9.13 2.80 -18.45
C SER A 266 -8.69 3.84 -17.38
N ARG A 267 -9.51 4.13 -16.36
CA ARG A 267 -9.14 5.02 -15.24
C ARG A 267 -7.96 4.52 -14.41
N GLY A 268 -7.66 3.21 -14.42
CA GLY A 268 -6.43 2.68 -13.82
C GLY A 268 -5.18 3.18 -14.54
N GLY A 269 -5.27 3.47 -15.82
CA GLY A 269 -4.22 4.10 -16.61
C GLY A 269 -3.85 5.49 -16.12
N TYR A 270 -4.85 6.28 -15.68
CA TYR A 270 -4.61 7.61 -15.11
C TYR A 270 -3.70 7.55 -13.87
N PHE A 271 -3.97 6.61 -12.97
CA PHE A 271 -3.09 6.39 -11.83
C PHE A 271 -1.71 5.88 -12.25
N ALA A 272 -1.66 4.84 -13.09
CA ALA A 272 -0.40 4.19 -13.48
C ALA A 272 0.58 5.18 -14.12
N LEU A 273 0.10 6.00 -15.06
CA LEU A 273 0.89 7.02 -15.74
C LEU A 273 1.34 8.13 -14.78
N ASN A 274 0.47 8.62 -13.91
CA ASN A 274 0.82 9.65 -12.92
C ASN A 274 1.80 9.14 -11.85
N TRP A 275 1.65 7.89 -11.42
CA TRP A 275 2.59 7.28 -10.48
C TRP A 275 3.97 7.05 -11.12
N ALA A 276 3.98 6.58 -12.39
CA ALA A 276 5.21 6.44 -13.17
C ALA A 276 5.93 7.78 -13.37
N ALA A 277 5.19 8.85 -13.67
CA ALA A 277 5.75 10.20 -13.80
C ALA A 277 6.32 10.73 -12.48
N THR A 278 5.77 10.31 -11.34
CA THR A 278 6.25 10.74 -10.00
C THR A 278 7.43 9.90 -9.50
N TYR A 279 7.44 8.60 -9.80
CA TYR A 279 8.46 7.66 -9.32
C TYR A 279 9.07 6.83 -10.47
N PRO A 280 9.59 7.47 -11.53
CA PRO A 280 10.01 6.77 -12.74
C PRO A 280 11.12 5.73 -12.48
N GLN A 281 11.98 5.98 -11.49
CA GLN A 281 13.06 5.05 -11.12
C GLN A 281 12.56 3.71 -10.54
N LYS A 282 11.26 3.60 -10.20
CA LYS A 282 10.66 2.38 -9.62
C LYS A 282 9.95 1.52 -10.67
N VAL A 283 9.81 2.01 -11.89
CA VAL A 283 9.07 1.34 -12.96
C VAL A 283 10.02 0.54 -13.85
N ALA A 284 9.66 -0.70 -14.15
CA ALA A 284 10.33 -1.54 -15.14
C ALA A 284 9.81 -1.22 -16.55
N CYS A 285 8.49 -1.30 -16.71
CA CYS A 285 7.77 -0.94 -17.94
C CYS A 285 6.31 -0.62 -17.63
N LEU A 286 5.61 -0.04 -18.61
CA LEU A 286 4.19 0.29 -18.57
C LEU A 286 3.44 -0.55 -19.61
N TYR A 287 2.38 -1.22 -19.17
CA TYR A 287 1.31 -1.73 -20.02
C TYR A 287 0.03 -0.94 -19.72
N VAL A 288 -0.49 -0.23 -20.70
CA VAL A 288 -1.73 0.53 -20.59
C VAL A 288 -2.73 0.12 -21.66
N ASP A 289 -4.01 0.11 -21.30
CA ASP A 289 -5.07 -0.33 -22.20
C ASP A 289 -6.25 0.63 -22.13
N ALA A 290 -6.55 1.29 -23.26
CA ALA A 290 -7.53 2.37 -23.36
C ALA A 290 -7.43 3.34 -22.16
N PRO A 291 -6.21 3.82 -21.79
CA PRO A 291 -6.02 4.58 -20.56
C PRO A 291 -6.66 5.95 -20.62
N VAL A 292 -7.31 6.36 -19.54
CA VAL A 292 -7.64 7.77 -19.35
C VAL A 292 -6.34 8.53 -19.18
N CYS A 293 -6.14 9.55 -20.03
CA CYS A 293 -4.97 10.43 -19.99
C CYS A 293 -5.36 11.91 -19.84
N ASN A 294 -6.64 12.22 -20.08
CA ASN A 294 -7.21 13.54 -20.00
C ASN A 294 -8.55 13.51 -19.28
N ILE A 295 -8.60 14.15 -18.12
CA ILE A 295 -9.80 14.16 -17.26
C ILE A 295 -10.97 14.91 -17.91
N GLU A 296 -10.72 15.83 -18.80
CA GLU A 296 -11.76 16.55 -19.52
C GLU A 296 -12.39 15.73 -20.64
N SER A 297 -11.73 14.68 -21.09
CA SER A 297 -12.30 13.68 -21.99
C SER A 297 -13.12 12.65 -21.21
N TRP A 298 -12.58 12.13 -20.10
CA TRP A 298 -13.28 11.22 -19.21
C TRP A 298 -12.86 11.45 -17.74
N PRO A 299 -13.82 11.53 -16.78
CA PRO A 299 -15.28 11.45 -16.94
C PRO A 299 -15.88 12.67 -17.62
N SER A 300 -15.15 13.76 -17.72
CA SER A 300 -15.61 15.06 -18.19
C SER A 300 -16.83 15.59 -17.44
N ARG A 301 -17.26 16.79 -17.74
CA ARG A 301 -18.48 17.37 -17.16
C ARG A 301 -19.78 16.66 -17.59
N LYS A 302 -19.69 15.72 -18.55
CA LYS A 302 -20.84 14.90 -18.98
C LYS A 302 -21.27 13.87 -17.95
N GLU A 303 -20.38 13.51 -17.02
CA GLU A 303 -20.62 12.61 -15.89
C GLU A 303 -20.51 13.41 -14.57
N PRO A 304 -21.52 14.20 -14.20
CA PRO A 304 -21.38 15.21 -13.13
C PRO A 304 -20.93 14.66 -11.78
N GLN A 305 -21.40 13.46 -11.41
CA GLN A 305 -21.01 12.84 -10.15
C GLN A 305 -19.52 12.48 -10.15
N LEU A 306 -19.03 11.82 -11.20
CA LEU A 306 -17.64 11.43 -11.31
C LEU A 306 -16.71 12.66 -11.44
N TRP A 307 -17.19 13.71 -12.11
CA TRP A 307 -16.49 14.99 -12.20
C TRP A 307 -16.35 15.67 -10.83
N ASN A 308 -17.42 15.73 -10.05
CA ASN A 308 -17.39 16.28 -8.69
C ASN A 308 -16.50 15.42 -7.76
N ASP A 309 -16.54 14.10 -7.89
CA ASP A 309 -15.67 13.18 -7.15
C ASP A 309 -14.19 13.46 -7.48
N PHE A 310 -13.86 13.69 -8.75
CA PHE A 310 -12.53 14.08 -9.18
C PHE A 310 -12.10 15.42 -8.58
N LEU A 311 -12.92 16.48 -8.69
CA LEU A 311 -12.62 17.81 -8.13
C LEU A 311 -12.37 17.70 -6.61
N THR A 312 -13.26 16.99 -5.92
CA THR A 312 -13.14 16.76 -4.47
C THR A 312 -11.84 16.03 -4.12
N GLU A 313 -11.53 14.95 -4.82
CA GLU A 313 -10.33 14.13 -4.55
C GLU A 313 -9.02 14.92 -4.79
N TRP A 314 -9.02 15.80 -5.80
CA TRP A 314 -7.88 16.66 -6.11
C TRP A 314 -7.86 17.98 -5.31
N ASN A 315 -8.90 18.25 -4.52
CA ASN A 315 -9.13 19.51 -3.80
C ASN A 315 -9.10 20.72 -4.74
N LEU A 316 -9.87 20.61 -5.85
CA LEU A 316 -9.99 21.62 -6.90
C LEU A 316 -11.41 22.17 -6.96
N THR A 317 -11.52 23.38 -7.48
CA THR A 317 -12.78 23.98 -7.94
C THR A 317 -12.86 23.95 -9.46
N GLU A 318 -14.02 24.25 -10.02
CA GLU A 318 -14.18 24.37 -11.47
C GLU A 318 -13.28 25.44 -12.08
N ALA A 319 -13.00 26.53 -11.35
CA ALA A 319 -12.12 27.59 -11.80
C ALA A 319 -10.67 27.16 -11.94
N ASP A 320 -10.21 26.23 -11.09
CA ASP A 320 -8.84 25.73 -11.09
C ASP A 320 -8.53 24.88 -12.34
N MET A 321 -9.57 24.41 -13.02
CA MET A 321 -9.41 23.56 -14.21
C MET A 321 -8.75 24.27 -15.38
N ALA A 322 -8.84 25.59 -15.47
CA ALA A 322 -8.19 26.37 -16.54
C ALA A 322 -6.64 26.19 -16.54
N ASP A 323 -6.07 26.03 -15.36
CA ASP A 323 -4.61 25.91 -15.14
C ASP A 323 -4.18 24.48 -14.73
N PHE A 324 -5.12 23.52 -14.75
CA PHE A 324 -4.85 22.16 -14.28
C PHE A 324 -3.81 21.42 -15.15
N LYS A 325 -2.71 20.98 -14.53
CA LYS A 325 -1.60 20.24 -15.17
C LYS A 325 -1.37 18.85 -14.56
N GLY A 326 -2.39 18.29 -13.92
CA GLY A 326 -2.32 16.98 -13.28
C GLY A 326 -2.66 15.80 -14.21
N ASN A 327 -3.03 16.05 -15.44
CA ASN A 327 -3.32 15.00 -16.41
C ASN A 327 -2.05 14.23 -16.80
N PRO A 328 -2.11 12.91 -17.05
CA PRO A 328 -1.00 12.18 -17.65
C PRO A 328 -0.44 12.81 -18.92
N ILE A 329 -1.29 13.39 -19.78
CA ILE A 329 -0.86 14.10 -20.99
C ILE A 329 0.09 15.28 -20.70
N ASP A 330 0.06 15.86 -19.52
CA ASP A 330 0.92 16.99 -19.12
C ASP A 330 2.22 16.53 -18.43
N ARG A 331 2.37 15.22 -18.21
CA ARG A 331 3.43 14.65 -17.35
C ARG A 331 4.25 13.55 -18.04
N THR A 332 4.47 13.64 -19.33
CA THR A 332 5.22 12.64 -20.12
C THR A 332 6.73 12.71 -19.90
N GLU A 333 7.28 13.92 -19.68
CA GLU A 333 8.72 14.16 -19.62
C GLU A 333 9.48 13.32 -18.58
N PRO A 334 9.01 13.14 -17.32
CA PRO A 334 9.72 12.28 -16.37
C PRO A 334 9.79 10.81 -16.81
N VAL A 335 8.75 10.32 -17.49
CA VAL A 335 8.68 8.96 -18.03
C VAL A 335 9.67 8.79 -19.17
N THR A 336 9.77 9.79 -20.07
CA THR A 336 10.73 9.83 -21.17
C THR A 336 12.17 9.90 -20.68
N LYS A 337 12.47 10.82 -19.74
CA LYS A 337 13.82 10.97 -19.16
C LYS A 337 14.33 9.69 -18.48
N ALA A 338 13.43 8.92 -17.92
CA ALA A 338 13.76 7.62 -17.31
C ALA A 338 13.81 6.47 -18.31
N ALA A 339 13.54 6.74 -19.60
CA ALA A 339 13.52 5.76 -20.68
C ALA A 339 12.62 4.55 -20.38
N ILE A 340 11.47 4.78 -19.74
CA ILE A 340 10.54 3.70 -19.38
C ILE A 340 9.92 3.13 -20.66
N PRO A 341 10.04 1.81 -20.91
CA PRO A 341 9.37 1.16 -22.02
C PRO A 341 7.85 1.17 -21.83
N VAL A 342 7.11 1.43 -22.91
CA VAL A 342 5.65 1.52 -22.92
C VAL A 342 5.05 0.67 -24.01
N ILE A 343 4.11 -0.22 -23.66
CA ILE A 343 3.20 -0.88 -24.59
C ILE A 343 1.77 -0.44 -24.28
N ALA A 344 1.03 -0.15 -25.35
CA ALA A 344 -0.36 0.29 -25.24
C ALA A 344 -1.27 -0.47 -26.19
N VAL A 345 -2.49 -0.73 -25.72
CA VAL A 345 -3.58 -1.30 -26.52
C VAL A 345 -4.74 -0.31 -26.50
N CYS A 346 -5.28 0.05 -27.66
CA CYS A 346 -6.41 0.98 -27.77
C CYS A 346 -7.37 0.55 -28.88
N GLY A 347 -8.67 0.78 -28.68
CA GLY A 347 -9.68 0.56 -29.70
C GLY A 347 -9.88 1.82 -30.55
N THR A 348 -9.98 1.67 -31.89
CA THR A 348 -10.17 2.83 -32.80
C THR A 348 -11.59 3.37 -32.80
N ALA A 349 -12.56 2.63 -32.24
CA ALA A 349 -13.96 3.04 -32.11
C ALA A 349 -14.38 3.26 -30.65
N ASP A 350 -13.42 3.50 -29.74
CA ASP A 350 -13.71 3.78 -28.33
C ASP A 350 -14.40 5.14 -28.16
N LYS A 351 -15.65 5.10 -27.67
CA LYS A 351 -16.47 6.29 -27.41
C LYS A 351 -16.52 6.65 -25.90
N VAL A 352 -15.97 5.80 -25.05
CA VAL A 352 -15.92 6.02 -23.59
C VAL A 352 -14.66 6.78 -23.23
N VAL A 353 -13.51 6.28 -23.69
CA VAL A 353 -12.21 6.92 -23.55
C VAL A 353 -11.59 7.06 -24.96
N PRO A 354 -12.02 8.05 -25.74
CA PRO A 354 -11.59 8.19 -27.13
C PRO A 354 -10.06 8.24 -27.23
N TYR A 355 -9.50 7.40 -28.10
CA TYR A 355 -8.05 7.30 -28.30
C TYR A 355 -7.43 8.65 -28.63
N GLU A 356 -8.06 9.42 -29.55
CA GLU A 356 -7.56 10.70 -30.03
C GLU A 356 -7.50 11.79 -28.96
N GLU A 357 -8.38 11.72 -27.93
CA GLU A 357 -8.43 12.69 -26.85
C GLU A 357 -7.56 12.29 -25.63
N ASN A 358 -7.09 11.07 -25.59
CA ASN A 358 -6.39 10.47 -24.46
C ASN A 358 -5.00 9.97 -24.86
N PHE A 359 -4.86 8.69 -25.22
CA PHE A 359 -3.56 8.09 -25.39
C PHE A 359 -2.82 8.59 -26.64
N ALA A 360 -3.50 9.00 -27.69
CA ALA A 360 -2.86 9.61 -28.85
C ALA A 360 -2.10 10.89 -28.48
N VAL A 361 -2.73 11.77 -27.69
CA VAL A 361 -2.11 13.01 -27.18
C VAL A 361 -0.92 12.69 -26.28
N TRP A 362 -1.11 11.71 -25.34
CA TRP A 362 -0.02 11.28 -24.46
C TRP A 362 1.17 10.73 -25.25
N LYS A 363 0.90 9.85 -26.21
CA LYS A 363 1.90 9.23 -27.08
C LYS A 363 2.66 10.30 -27.87
N GLU A 364 1.95 11.22 -28.51
CA GLU A 364 2.56 12.30 -29.29
C GLU A 364 3.56 13.10 -28.46
N ARG A 365 3.15 13.58 -27.27
CA ARG A 365 4.02 14.35 -26.37
C ARG A 365 5.20 13.53 -25.84
N PHE A 366 4.98 12.26 -25.57
CA PHE A 366 6.01 11.33 -25.11
C PHE A 366 7.05 11.10 -26.20
N GLU A 367 6.63 10.89 -27.45
CA GLU A 367 7.51 10.70 -28.61
C GLU A 367 8.25 11.98 -29.01
N GLN A 368 7.60 13.13 -28.95
CA GLN A 368 8.25 14.43 -29.14
C GLN A 368 9.40 14.68 -28.14
N SER A 369 9.28 14.10 -26.94
CA SER A 369 10.33 14.15 -25.93
C SER A 369 11.42 13.06 -26.09
N GLY A 370 11.33 12.20 -27.14
CA GLY A 370 12.28 11.12 -27.43
C GLY A 370 11.88 9.75 -26.88
N GLY A 371 10.67 9.60 -26.32
CA GLY A 371 10.12 8.30 -25.90
C GLY A 371 9.75 7.40 -27.08
N LYS A 372 9.52 6.11 -26.80
CA LYS A 372 9.04 5.13 -27.78
C LYS A 372 7.91 4.31 -27.21
N VAL A 373 6.83 4.13 -27.97
CA VAL A 373 5.66 3.34 -27.61
C VAL A 373 5.50 2.18 -28.59
N GLU A 374 5.31 0.97 -28.07
CA GLU A 374 4.75 -0.14 -28.84
C GLU A 374 3.22 -0.03 -28.76
N LEU A 375 2.58 0.41 -29.83
CA LEU A 375 1.14 0.64 -29.89
C LEU A 375 0.44 -0.45 -30.71
N ILE A 376 -0.60 -1.04 -30.12
CA ILE A 376 -1.51 -1.99 -30.78
C ILE A 376 -2.88 -1.34 -30.88
N LEU A 377 -3.29 -1.00 -32.08
CA LEU A 377 -4.64 -0.51 -32.36
C LEU A 377 -5.55 -1.68 -32.72
N LYS A 378 -6.69 -1.79 -32.03
CA LYS A 378 -7.75 -2.75 -32.33
C LYS A 378 -8.78 -2.07 -33.22
N GLU A 379 -8.70 -2.33 -34.52
CA GLU A 379 -9.55 -1.69 -35.52
C GLU A 379 -11.03 -2.01 -35.28
N GLY A 380 -11.87 -0.98 -35.27
CA GLY A 380 -13.31 -1.08 -35.03
C GLY A 380 -13.72 -1.47 -33.60
N CYS A 381 -12.75 -1.67 -32.70
CA CYS A 381 -13.03 -2.04 -31.31
C CYS A 381 -13.39 -0.80 -30.48
N GLY A 382 -14.41 -0.94 -29.60
CA GLY A 382 -14.79 0.06 -28.61
C GLY A 382 -13.91 0.01 -27.36
N HIS A 383 -14.46 0.54 -26.24
CA HIS A 383 -13.75 0.54 -24.95
C HIS A 383 -13.50 -0.88 -24.41
N HIS A 384 -14.36 -1.81 -24.73
CA HIS A 384 -14.26 -3.21 -24.34
C HIS A 384 -14.29 -4.12 -25.58
N PRO A 385 -13.66 -5.29 -25.50
CA PRO A 385 -12.86 -5.84 -24.39
C PRO A 385 -11.47 -5.20 -24.29
N HIS A 386 -10.95 -5.03 -23.06
CA HIS A 386 -9.53 -4.72 -22.86
C HIS A 386 -8.65 -5.94 -23.16
N SER A 387 -7.33 -5.71 -23.21
CA SER A 387 -6.32 -6.71 -23.52
C SER A 387 -6.44 -7.27 -24.96
N LEU A 388 -5.76 -8.34 -25.20
CA LEU A 388 -5.80 -9.09 -26.46
C LEU A 388 -6.32 -10.48 -26.19
N GLU A 389 -6.98 -11.10 -27.17
CA GLU A 389 -7.34 -12.50 -27.11
C GLU A 389 -6.11 -13.38 -26.96
N ASN A 390 -5.07 -13.12 -27.76
CA ASN A 390 -3.74 -13.68 -27.57
C ASN A 390 -2.85 -12.63 -26.84
N PRO A 391 -2.54 -12.80 -25.55
CA PRO A 391 -1.76 -11.83 -24.78
C PRO A 391 -0.25 -11.86 -25.08
N THR A 392 0.24 -12.78 -25.89
CA THR A 392 1.67 -13.01 -26.15
C THR A 392 2.44 -11.74 -26.47
N PRO A 393 2.00 -10.81 -27.34
CA PRO A 393 2.77 -9.59 -27.64
C PRO A 393 3.03 -8.74 -26.41
N ILE A 394 2.04 -8.62 -25.52
CA ILE A 394 2.16 -7.84 -24.27
C ILE A 394 3.08 -8.55 -23.28
N VAL A 395 2.89 -9.85 -23.13
CA VAL A 395 3.70 -10.69 -22.23
C VAL A 395 5.17 -10.68 -22.63
N ASP A 396 5.47 -10.87 -23.92
CA ASP A 396 6.84 -10.86 -24.44
C ASP A 396 7.51 -9.48 -24.24
N PHE A 397 6.75 -8.38 -24.45
CA PHE A 397 7.21 -7.04 -24.12
C PHE A 397 7.58 -6.91 -22.65
N ILE A 398 6.70 -7.32 -21.75
CA ILE A 398 6.94 -7.23 -20.29
C ILE A 398 8.16 -8.07 -19.91
N MET A 399 8.24 -9.30 -20.37
CA MET A 399 9.36 -10.20 -20.06
C MET A 399 10.69 -9.64 -20.56
N LYS A 400 10.73 -9.10 -21.78
CA LYS A 400 11.92 -8.46 -22.36
C LYS A 400 12.44 -7.30 -21.50
N HIS A 401 11.53 -6.48 -20.96
CA HIS A 401 11.91 -5.27 -20.23
C HIS A 401 12.08 -5.49 -18.71
N THR A 402 11.68 -6.64 -18.17
CA THR A 402 11.90 -7.02 -16.78
C THR A 402 13.15 -7.89 -16.57
N SER A 403 13.55 -8.70 -17.56
CA SER A 403 14.79 -9.47 -17.50
C SER A 403 16.06 -8.59 -17.57
N ALA A 404 15.97 -7.41 -18.15
CA ALA A 404 17.10 -6.46 -18.26
C ALA A 404 17.31 -5.60 -17.00
N ALA A 405 16.40 -5.61 -16.03
CA ALA A 405 16.48 -4.82 -14.79
C ALA A 405 17.45 -5.39 -13.73
N GLU A 406 18.21 -6.42 -14.08
CA GLU A 406 19.25 -7.05 -13.24
C GLU A 406 20.65 -6.44 -13.45
N ARG A 407 20.80 -5.38 -14.26
CA ARG A 407 22.11 -4.75 -14.51
C ARG A 407 22.26 -3.42 -13.82
#